data_0f9c2ec48aaf4cd661fee3a6405f53a1
#
_entry.id   0f9c2ec48aaf4cd661fee3a6405f53a1
#
_cell.length_a   1.000
_cell.length_b   1.000
_cell.length_c   1.000
_cell.angle_alpha   90.00
_cell.angle_beta   90.00
_cell.angle_gamma   90.00
#
_symmetry.space_group_name_H-M   'P 1'
#
loop_
_entity.id
_entity.type
_entity.pdbx_description
1 polymer ?
#
loop_
_entity_poly.entity_id
_entity_poly.type
_entity_poly.pdbx_seq_one_letter_code
_entity_poly.pdbx_strand_id
1 'polypeptide(L)'
;MHTLLMFGLLTAATLNFTHLPWTFSTTQDPSELSLHQVHKIYVGNMGDADEADRFRLLLEDQVARKGFAVVDTAEKADAILTGALSVRVHRNSSTARVYVTLHTPKGQTIWRRDFGSKMSNIFTLTEPVKLRAQDVANGLKQDWDKSAKLSGVKKDR
;
A
#
# COMPACT_ATOMS: atom_id res chain seq x y z
N MET A 1 -32.02 -25.43 74.53
CA MET A 1 -31.15 -25.83 73.42
C MET A 1 -31.96 -25.78 72.18
N HIS A 2 -31.89 -24.67 71.44
CA HIS A 2 -32.66 -24.45 70.22
C HIS A 2 -31.72 -24.36 69.03
N THR A 3 -31.80 -25.30 68.11
CA THR A 3 -31.06 -25.35 66.86
C THR A 3 -31.86 -24.66 65.77
N LEU A 4 -31.43 -23.53 65.26
CA LEU A 4 -32.08 -22.79 64.18
C LEU A 4 -31.38 -23.18 62.85
N LEU A 5 -32.12 -23.84 61.98
CA LEU A 5 -31.74 -24.16 60.59
C LEU A 5 -32.08 -22.95 59.71
N MET A 6 -31.06 -22.31 59.13
CA MET A 6 -31.23 -21.30 58.11
C MET A 6 -31.08 -21.97 56.73
N PHE A 7 -32.19 -22.02 55.99
CA PHE A 7 -32.22 -22.37 54.57
C PHE A 7 -31.79 -21.17 53.71
N GLY A 8 -30.64 -21.29 53.06
CA GLY A 8 -30.18 -20.33 52.09
C GLY A 8 -30.78 -20.65 50.72
N LEU A 9 -31.58 -19.73 50.18
CA LEU A 9 -32.18 -19.77 48.85
C LEU A 9 -31.15 -19.33 47.81
N LEU A 10 -30.63 -20.26 46.98
CA LEU A 10 -29.72 -19.99 45.90
C LEU A 10 -30.52 -19.60 44.65
N THR A 11 -30.65 -18.31 44.33
CA THR A 11 -31.22 -17.83 43.10
C THR A 11 -30.19 -17.88 41.99
N ALA A 12 -30.38 -18.81 41.05
CA ALA A 12 -29.60 -18.89 39.83
C ALA A 12 -30.02 -17.77 38.87
N ALA A 13 -29.16 -16.77 38.71
CA ALA A 13 -29.33 -15.74 37.66
C ALA A 13 -28.87 -16.32 36.32
N THR A 14 -29.79 -16.67 35.45
CA THR A 14 -29.52 -17.01 34.05
C THR A 14 -29.19 -15.75 33.26
N LEU A 15 -27.87 -15.58 32.95
CA LEU A 15 -27.41 -14.57 32.04
C LEU A 15 -27.78 -14.97 30.60
N ASN A 16 -28.84 -14.37 30.08
CA ASN A 16 -29.16 -14.43 28.66
C ASN A 16 -28.15 -13.60 27.88
N PHE A 17 -27.14 -14.25 27.30
CA PHE A 17 -26.29 -13.67 26.27
C PHE A 17 -27.13 -13.51 25.00
N THR A 18 -27.77 -12.34 24.82
CA THR A 18 -28.29 -11.93 23.54
C THR A 18 -27.11 -11.74 22.59
N HIS A 19 -26.97 -12.64 21.62
CA HIS A 19 -26.06 -12.49 20.49
C HIS A 19 -26.43 -11.20 19.74
N LEU A 20 -25.70 -10.12 20.01
CA LEU A 20 -25.70 -8.94 19.17
C LEU A 20 -25.04 -9.33 17.84
N PRO A 21 -25.77 -9.25 16.70
CA PRO A 21 -25.12 -9.43 15.41
C PRO A 21 -24.10 -8.29 15.24
N TRP A 22 -22.83 -8.63 15.17
CA TRP A 22 -21.76 -7.72 14.79
C TRP A 22 -21.96 -7.40 13.30
N THR A 23 -22.86 -6.51 12.99
CA THR A 23 -22.92 -5.89 11.68
C THR A 23 -21.71 -4.94 11.60
N PHE A 24 -20.61 -5.44 11.04
CA PHE A 24 -19.57 -4.57 10.52
C PHE A 24 -20.17 -3.80 9.35
N SER A 25 -20.87 -2.72 9.66
CA SER A 25 -21.13 -1.69 8.67
C SER A 25 -19.77 -1.09 8.32
N THR A 26 -19.15 -1.59 7.26
CA THR A 26 -18.05 -0.92 6.59
C THR A 26 -18.66 0.33 5.95
N THR A 27 -18.96 1.33 6.78
CA THR A 27 -19.22 2.67 6.30
C THR A 27 -17.89 3.15 5.76
N GLN A 28 -17.63 2.92 4.47
CA GLN A 28 -16.55 3.62 3.78
C GLN A 28 -16.86 5.09 3.95
N ASP A 29 -15.99 5.79 4.71
CA ASP A 29 -16.04 7.23 4.83
C ASP A 29 -15.93 7.78 3.40
N PRO A 30 -16.94 8.54 2.89
CA PRO A 30 -16.93 9.08 1.54
C PRO A 30 -15.75 10.02 1.28
N SER A 31 -14.92 10.31 2.28
CA SER A 31 -13.68 11.07 2.17
C SER A 31 -12.44 10.22 1.85
N GLU A 32 -12.53 8.89 1.80
CA GLU A 32 -11.40 8.03 1.46
C GLU A 32 -11.10 8.07 -0.03
N LEU A 33 -9.96 8.68 -0.40
CA LEU A 33 -9.47 8.67 -1.76
C LEU A 33 -9.15 7.24 -2.19
N SER A 34 -9.83 6.74 -3.22
CA SER A 34 -9.56 5.42 -3.75
C SER A 34 -8.47 5.46 -4.83
N LEU A 35 -7.79 4.32 -5.04
CA LEU A 35 -6.64 4.25 -5.94
C LEU A 35 -6.95 4.74 -7.36
N HIS A 36 -8.13 4.47 -7.90
CA HIS A 36 -8.52 4.89 -9.27
C HIS A 36 -8.74 6.40 -9.42
N GLN A 37 -8.87 7.15 -8.32
CA GLN A 37 -9.02 8.61 -8.32
C GLN A 37 -7.66 9.33 -8.31
N VAL A 38 -6.55 8.60 -8.12
CA VAL A 38 -5.21 9.16 -8.13
C VAL A 38 -4.76 9.41 -9.56
N HIS A 39 -4.48 10.65 -9.90
CA HIS A 39 -3.96 11.08 -11.21
C HIS A 39 -2.62 11.80 -11.10
N LYS A 40 -2.40 12.53 -9.99
CA LYS A 40 -1.18 13.29 -9.73
C LYS A 40 -0.39 12.63 -8.62
N ILE A 41 0.86 12.28 -8.89
CA ILE A 41 1.73 11.57 -7.93
C ILE A 41 2.99 12.39 -7.71
N TYR A 42 3.32 12.63 -6.45
CA TYR A 42 4.64 13.06 -6.03
C TYR A 42 5.45 11.83 -5.62
N VAL A 43 6.65 11.67 -6.20
CA VAL A 43 7.56 10.60 -5.82
C VAL A 43 8.52 11.14 -4.76
N GLY A 44 8.32 10.73 -3.52
CA GLY A 44 9.09 11.16 -2.37
C GLY A 44 10.33 10.31 -2.10
N ASN A 45 10.70 10.22 -0.82
CA ASN A 45 11.88 9.48 -0.39
C ASN A 45 11.74 7.96 -0.65
N MET A 46 12.82 7.35 -1.16
CA MET A 46 12.94 5.91 -1.44
C MET A 46 13.94 5.20 -0.52
N GLY A 47 14.20 5.79 0.66
CA GLY A 47 15.15 5.29 1.65
C GLY A 47 16.53 5.94 1.53
N ASP A 48 17.48 5.42 2.29
CA ASP A 48 18.83 6.00 2.46
C ASP A 48 19.91 5.21 1.69
N ALA A 49 19.51 4.31 0.78
CA ALA A 49 20.47 3.56 -0.04
C ALA A 49 21.12 4.48 -1.08
N ASP A 50 22.38 4.22 -1.41
CA ASP A 50 23.15 5.01 -2.40
C ASP A 50 22.44 5.15 -3.76
N GLU A 51 21.65 4.15 -4.14
CA GLU A 51 20.88 4.12 -5.38
C GLU A 51 19.44 4.70 -5.24
N ALA A 52 19.07 5.20 -4.06
CA ALA A 52 17.68 5.62 -3.80
C ALA A 52 17.26 6.83 -4.66
N ASP A 53 18.11 7.83 -4.81
CA ASP A 53 17.83 9.00 -5.65
C ASP A 53 17.73 8.63 -7.13
N ARG A 54 18.64 7.78 -7.60
CA ARG A 54 18.58 7.25 -8.95
C ARG A 54 17.31 6.44 -9.20
N PHE A 55 16.93 5.60 -8.25
CA PHE A 55 15.70 4.85 -8.31
C PHE A 55 14.48 5.78 -8.37
N ARG A 56 14.46 6.83 -7.55
CA ARG A 56 13.39 7.84 -7.54
C ARG A 56 13.20 8.47 -8.93
N LEU A 57 14.29 8.93 -9.54
CA LEU A 57 14.24 9.53 -10.90
C LEU A 57 13.75 8.54 -11.97
N LEU A 58 14.21 7.28 -11.91
CA LEU A 58 13.75 6.23 -12.80
C LEU A 58 12.26 5.93 -12.59
N LEU A 59 11.80 5.96 -11.34
CA LEU A 59 10.42 5.69 -11.00
C LEU A 59 9.49 6.82 -11.46
N GLU A 60 9.91 8.09 -11.34
CA GLU A 60 9.21 9.26 -11.87
C GLU A 60 8.95 9.10 -13.38
N ASP A 61 10.00 8.77 -14.17
CA ASP A 61 9.88 8.51 -15.61
C ASP A 61 8.91 7.35 -15.90
N GLN A 62 9.03 6.24 -15.18
CA GLN A 62 8.18 5.08 -15.41
C GLN A 62 6.72 5.33 -15.01
N VAL A 63 6.45 6.04 -13.92
CA VAL A 63 5.10 6.43 -13.47
C VAL A 63 4.45 7.38 -14.50
N ALA A 64 5.22 8.35 -14.99
CA ALA A 64 4.74 9.26 -16.05
C ALA A 64 4.37 8.48 -17.33
N ARG A 65 5.20 7.52 -17.76
CA ARG A 65 4.91 6.64 -18.92
C ARG A 65 3.65 5.79 -18.75
N LYS A 66 3.20 5.55 -17.52
CA LYS A 66 1.93 4.85 -17.24
C LYS A 66 0.70 5.74 -17.22
N GLY A 67 0.87 7.04 -17.53
CA GLY A 67 -0.22 8.01 -17.67
C GLY A 67 -0.58 8.75 -16.38
N PHE A 68 0.24 8.67 -15.35
CA PHE A 68 0.11 9.52 -14.16
C PHE A 68 0.85 10.84 -14.37
N ALA A 69 0.29 11.93 -13.88
CA ALA A 69 1.00 13.21 -13.84
C ALA A 69 1.96 13.21 -12.64
N VAL A 70 3.27 13.26 -12.91
CA VAL A 70 4.28 13.43 -11.86
C VAL A 70 4.41 14.92 -11.55
N VAL A 71 4.33 15.26 -10.26
CA VAL A 71 4.42 16.63 -9.75
C VAL A 71 5.66 16.82 -8.90
N ASP A 72 6.13 18.03 -8.82
CA ASP A 72 7.40 18.42 -8.17
C ASP A 72 7.29 18.62 -6.66
N THR A 73 6.06 18.75 -6.13
CA THR A 73 5.83 18.93 -4.68
C THR A 73 4.64 18.12 -4.18
N ALA A 74 4.69 17.74 -2.91
CA ALA A 74 3.66 16.92 -2.27
C ALA A 74 2.30 17.63 -2.19
N GLU A 75 2.31 18.98 -2.09
CA GLU A 75 1.10 19.80 -1.97
C GLU A 75 0.26 19.81 -3.25
N LYS A 76 0.89 19.58 -4.40
CA LYS A 76 0.22 19.51 -5.70
C LYS A 76 -0.27 18.12 -6.07
N ALA A 77 0.07 17.11 -5.28
CA ALA A 77 -0.21 15.71 -5.54
C ALA A 77 -1.56 15.28 -4.97
N ASP A 78 -2.23 14.36 -5.67
CA ASP A 78 -3.36 13.61 -5.11
C ASP A 78 -2.84 12.55 -4.12
N ALA A 79 -1.66 11.99 -4.42
CA ALA A 79 -1.00 11.01 -3.56
C ALA A 79 0.53 11.09 -3.64
N ILE A 80 1.17 10.65 -2.57
CA ILE A 80 2.61 10.64 -2.38
C ILE A 80 3.09 9.19 -2.40
N LEU A 81 4.03 8.87 -3.30
CA LEU A 81 4.66 7.56 -3.41
C LEU A 81 6.01 7.61 -2.69
N THR A 82 6.13 6.84 -1.62
CA THR A 82 7.37 6.68 -0.84
C THR A 82 7.77 5.22 -0.76
N GLY A 83 8.99 4.94 -0.34
CA GLY A 83 9.40 3.55 -0.22
C GLY A 83 10.77 3.37 0.40
N ALA A 84 11.25 2.12 0.33
CA ALA A 84 12.59 1.73 0.73
C ALA A 84 13.19 0.80 -0.32
N LEU A 85 14.29 1.23 -0.92
CA LEU A 85 15.10 0.44 -1.83
C LEU A 85 16.22 -0.28 -1.06
N SER A 86 16.44 -1.55 -1.36
CA SER A 86 17.62 -2.30 -0.89
C SER A 86 18.31 -2.92 -2.08
N VAL A 87 19.57 -2.58 -2.26
CA VAL A 87 20.44 -3.14 -3.31
C VAL A 87 21.55 -3.96 -2.66
N ARG A 88 21.76 -5.17 -3.17
CA ARG A 88 22.89 -6.02 -2.76
C ARG A 88 23.71 -6.36 -3.99
N VAL A 89 24.98 -6.05 -3.93
CA VAL A 89 25.96 -6.34 -4.99
C VAL A 89 26.75 -7.58 -4.60
N HIS A 90 26.79 -8.55 -5.49
CA HIS A 90 27.60 -9.76 -5.41
C HIS A 90 28.64 -9.73 -6.52
N ARG A 91 29.63 -10.63 -6.45
CA ARG A 91 30.75 -10.66 -7.41
C ARG A 91 30.31 -10.66 -8.88
N ASN A 92 29.25 -11.41 -9.22
CA ASN A 92 28.79 -11.59 -10.61
C ASN A 92 27.31 -11.27 -10.81
N SER A 93 26.67 -10.65 -9.82
CA SER A 93 25.25 -10.29 -9.89
C SER A 93 24.95 -9.16 -8.94
N SER A 94 23.85 -8.48 -9.19
CA SER A 94 23.26 -7.55 -8.24
C SER A 94 21.78 -7.85 -8.06
N THR A 95 21.26 -7.60 -6.87
CA THR A 95 19.85 -7.78 -6.56
C THR A 95 19.27 -6.49 -6.03
N ALA A 96 18.05 -6.17 -6.45
CA ALA A 96 17.30 -5.06 -5.91
C ALA A 96 15.93 -5.54 -5.38
N ARG A 97 15.56 -5.07 -4.21
CA ARG A 97 14.24 -5.23 -3.60
C ARG A 97 13.71 -3.85 -3.27
N VAL A 98 12.42 -3.65 -3.47
CA VAL A 98 11.79 -2.38 -3.12
C VAL A 98 10.45 -2.62 -2.44
N TYR A 99 10.21 -1.87 -1.38
CA TYR A 99 8.91 -1.74 -0.73
C TYR A 99 8.39 -0.33 -0.99
N VAL A 100 7.16 -0.20 -1.43
CA VAL A 100 6.55 1.10 -1.75
C VAL A 100 5.18 1.25 -1.10
N THR A 101 4.87 2.49 -0.75
CA THR A 101 3.58 2.90 -0.20
C THR A 101 3.11 4.15 -0.91
N LEU A 102 1.87 4.15 -1.38
CA LEU A 102 1.17 5.32 -1.89
C LEU A 102 0.20 5.78 -0.80
N HIS A 103 0.32 7.03 -0.38
CA HIS A 103 -0.54 7.61 0.65
C HIS A 103 -1.06 8.98 0.24
N THR A 104 -2.18 9.40 0.79
CA THR A 104 -2.68 10.78 0.63
C THR A 104 -1.74 11.78 1.29
N PRO A 105 -1.81 13.09 0.95
CA PRO A 105 -1.09 14.14 1.68
C PRO A 105 -1.44 14.18 3.19
N LYS A 106 -2.58 13.63 3.58
CA LYS A 106 -3.00 13.48 4.98
C LYS A 106 -2.43 12.24 5.68
N GLY A 107 -1.62 11.41 4.98
CA GLY A 107 -0.96 10.23 5.52
C GLY A 107 -1.77 8.92 5.44
N GLN A 108 -2.96 8.94 4.87
CA GLN A 108 -3.76 7.72 4.69
C GLN A 108 -3.16 6.84 3.58
N THR A 109 -2.89 5.57 3.86
CA THR A 109 -2.37 4.62 2.88
C THR A 109 -3.47 4.19 1.91
N ILE A 110 -3.26 4.42 0.61
CA ILE A 110 -4.14 4.03 -0.49
C ILE A 110 -3.69 2.71 -1.10
N TRP A 111 -2.39 2.51 -1.23
CA TRP A 111 -1.80 1.33 -1.85
C TRP A 111 -0.41 1.07 -1.30
N ARG A 112 -0.04 -0.20 -1.20
CA ARG A 112 1.31 -0.61 -0.81
C ARG A 112 1.66 -1.93 -1.47
N ARG A 113 2.96 -2.12 -1.78
CA ARG A 113 3.44 -3.36 -2.37
C ARG A 113 4.92 -3.61 -2.06
N ASP A 114 5.24 -4.88 -1.85
CA ASP A 114 6.61 -5.37 -1.77
C ASP A 114 6.94 -6.05 -3.10
N PHE A 115 7.97 -5.54 -3.75
CA PHE A 115 8.54 -6.15 -4.95
C PHE A 115 9.79 -6.89 -4.53
N GLY A 116 9.67 -8.16 -4.18
CA GLY A 116 10.73 -9.04 -3.74
C GLY A 116 12.06 -8.89 -4.51
N SER A 117 13.07 -9.66 -4.21
CA SER A 117 14.39 -9.54 -4.86
C SER A 117 14.33 -9.91 -6.34
N LYS A 118 14.92 -9.08 -7.20
CA LYS A 118 15.18 -9.37 -8.61
C LYS A 118 16.66 -9.33 -8.87
N MET A 119 17.18 -10.39 -9.43
CA MET A 119 18.61 -10.53 -9.73
C MET A 119 18.86 -10.13 -11.18
N SER A 120 19.96 -9.41 -11.39
CA SER A 120 20.53 -9.16 -12.71
C SER A 120 21.92 -9.78 -12.75
N ASN A 121 22.21 -10.48 -13.84
CA ASN A 121 23.55 -11.01 -14.11
C ASN A 121 24.35 -10.01 -14.94
N ILE A 122 25.68 -10.04 -14.81
CA ILE A 122 26.61 -9.22 -15.61
C ILE A 122 26.35 -9.34 -17.11
N PHE A 123 25.90 -10.54 -17.56
CA PHE A 123 25.64 -10.81 -18.96
C PHE A 123 24.38 -10.16 -19.53
N THR A 124 23.43 -9.74 -18.69
CA THR A 124 22.15 -9.16 -19.19
C THR A 124 22.20 -7.64 -19.35
N LEU A 125 23.28 -6.98 -18.92
CA LEU A 125 23.45 -5.52 -18.94
C LEU A 125 22.24 -4.73 -18.36
N THR A 126 21.28 -5.43 -17.80
CA THR A 126 20.04 -4.80 -17.30
C THR A 126 20.19 -4.48 -15.82
N GLU A 127 20.09 -3.22 -15.50
CA GLU A 127 20.22 -2.74 -14.12
C GLU A 127 19.02 -3.17 -13.28
N PRO A 128 19.22 -3.85 -12.14
CA PRO A 128 18.12 -4.32 -11.31
C PRO A 128 17.27 -3.18 -10.75
N VAL A 129 17.87 -2.01 -10.50
CA VAL A 129 17.20 -0.80 -10.04
C VAL A 129 16.19 -0.30 -11.08
N LYS A 130 16.59 -0.26 -12.38
CA LYS A 130 15.70 0.12 -13.48
C LYS A 130 14.54 -0.85 -13.65
N LEU A 131 14.81 -2.15 -13.56
CA LEU A 131 13.77 -3.17 -13.62
C LEU A 131 12.76 -3.01 -12.46
N ARG A 132 13.23 -2.66 -11.27
CA ARG A 132 12.35 -2.42 -10.14
C ARG A 132 11.48 -1.19 -10.33
N ALA A 133 12.00 -0.09 -10.87
CA ALA A 133 11.18 1.07 -11.20
C ALA A 133 10.05 0.73 -12.19
N GLN A 134 10.36 -0.09 -13.21
CA GLN A 134 9.36 -0.60 -14.15
C GLN A 134 8.32 -1.51 -13.47
N ASP A 135 8.76 -2.43 -12.61
CA ASP A 135 7.86 -3.34 -11.89
C ASP A 135 6.90 -2.57 -10.98
N VAL A 136 7.39 -1.55 -10.25
CA VAL A 136 6.57 -0.68 -9.40
C VAL A 136 5.51 0.06 -10.22
N ALA A 137 5.93 0.74 -11.29
CA ALA A 137 5.01 1.49 -12.15
C ALA A 137 3.97 0.59 -12.83
N ASN A 138 4.37 -0.62 -13.28
CA ASN A 138 3.46 -1.61 -13.84
C ASN A 138 2.46 -2.12 -12.79
N GLY A 139 2.93 -2.43 -11.58
CA GLY A 139 2.08 -2.91 -10.49
C GLY A 139 1.07 -1.87 -10.05
N LEU A 140 1.50 -0.62 -9.91
CA LEU A 140 0.64 0.52 -9.59
C LEU A 140 -0.46 0.70 -10.64
N LYS A 141 -0.08 0.72 -11.93
CA LYS A 141 -1.04 0.87 -13.04
C LYS A 141 -2.03 -0.28 -13.11
N GLN A 142 -1.55 -1.52 -12.94
CA GLN A 142 -2.40 -2.70 -12.94
C GLN A 142 -3.47 -2.64 -11.84
N ASP A 143 -3.08 -2.25 -10.63
CA ASP A 143 -3.99 -2.19 -9.49
C ASP A 143 -4.92 -0.96 -9.60
N TRP A 144 -4.44 0.15 -10.18
CA TRP A 144 -5.27 1.31 -10.55
C TRP A 144 -6.37 0.92 -11.53
N ASP A 145 -6.02 0.22 -12.63
CA ASP A 145 -7.00 -0.26 -13.64
C ASP A 145 -8.02 -1.24 -13.03
N LYS A 146 -7.59 -2.08 -12.09
CA LYS A 146 -8.52 -2.99 -11.35
C LYS A 146 -9.47 -2.19 -10.47
N SER A 147 -8.97 -1.20 -9.73
CA SER A 147 -9.79 -0.34 -8.87
C SER A 147 -10.82 0.44 -9.69
N ALA A 148 -10.44 0.97 -10.85
CA ALA A 148 -11.36 1.66 -11.77
C ALA A 148 -12.48 0.75 -12.29
N LYS A 149 -12.17 -0.51 -12.60
CA LYS A 149 -13.19 -1.49 -13.04
C LYS A 149 -14.17 -1.84 -11.91
N LEU A 150 -13.69 -1.97 -10.68
CA LEU A 150 -14.53 -2.29 -9.53
C LEU A 150 -15.48 -1.14 -9.16
N SER A 151 -15.05 0.11 -9.35
CA SER A 151 -15.87 1.30 -9.08
C SER A 151 -16.89 1.62 -10.19
N GLY A 152 -16.97 0.82 -11.24
CA GLY A 152 -17.95 1.00 -12.33
C GLY A 152 -17.65 2.20 -13.25
N VAL A 153 -16.50 2.82 -13.11
CA VAL A 153 -16.05 3.90 -14.00
C VAL A 153 -15.81 3.31 -15.39
N LYS A 154 -16.77 3.49 -16.31
CA LYS A 154 -16.58 3.18 -17.73
C LYS A 154 -15.43 4.05 -18.25
N LYS A 155 -14.44 3.39 -18.82
CA LYS A 155 -13.36 4.06 -19.55
C LYS A 155 -14.00 4.63 -20.83
N ASP A 156 -14.31 5.93 -20.85
CA ASP A 156 -14.63 6.62 -22.09
C ASP A 156 -13.38 6.57 -22.96
N ARG A 157 -13.53 5.93 -24.12
CA ARG A 157 -12.47 5.83 -25.15
C ARG A 157 -12.47 7.07 -26.02
#